data_b9ad20469fa85d3f9eb423064507a662
#
_entry.id   b9ad20469fa85d3f9eb423064507a662
#
_cell.length_a   1.000
_cell.length_b   1.000
_cell.length_c   1.000
_cell.angle_alpha   90.00
_cell.angle_beta   90.00
_cell.angle_gamma   90.00
#
_symmetry.space_group_name_H-M   'P 1'
#
loop_
_entity.id
_entity.type
_entity.pdbx_description
1 polymer ?
#
loop_
_entity_poly.entity_id
_entity_poly.type
_entity_poly.pdbx_seq_one_letter_code
_entity_poly.pdbx_strand_id
1 'polypeptide(L)'
;MAYARLAKENTVPVRILEGQKTQISRTMHSMEYDPAHDELVVNSPLTQSILTFKGGSGGETPPVRVISGPKTQIRGTDYDGNDKMSMDTVNGEIYIGVATDGGPGKGVVLVFDRTANGDVAPKRIIGGPNTKFDFPTPKGQGFPHMAVDPVRNILIVSTRGSLLLFDRTASGDAKPKGVISGPKTLLGGGGGLVKVNPDNGMVVSSCAGGSICAWDINQPGDVAPLFKIPVEKLTGTNFSGPTLNPKYKEVMVTSSSRNKIATFFWPEIFEKR
;
A
#
# COMPACT_ATOMS: atom_id res chain seq x y z
N MET A 1 -15.61 -1.02 -6.73
CA MET A 1 -16.88 -1.56 -6.19
C MET A 1 -16.85 -1.53 -4.68
N ALA A 2 -17.96 -1.21 -4.02
CA ALA A 2 -18.12 -1.28 -2.56
C ALA A 2 -19.15 -2.35 -2.22
N TYR A 3 -18.84 -3.17 -1.24
CA TYR A 3 -19.72 -4.25 -0.74
C TYR A 3 -20.09 -3.98 0.71
N ALA A 4 -21.24 -4.50 1.13
CA ALA A 4 -21.58 -4.53 2.56
C ALA A 4 -20.52 -5.39 3.31
N ARG A 5 -20.12 -4.97 4.52
CA ARG A 5 -19.09 -5.69 5.30
C ARG A 5 -19.36 -7.18 5.48
N LEU A 6 -20.62 -7.55 5.65
CA LEU A 6 -21.05 -8.94 5.85
C LEU A 6 -21.53 -9.62 4.55
N ALA A 7 -21.19 -9.05 3.38
CA ALA A 7 -21.49 -9.67 2.09
C ALA A 7 -20.89 -11.08 2.01
N LYS A 8 -21.63 -12.00 1.44
CA LYS A 8 -21.23 -13.41 1.26
C LYS A 8 -21.50 -13.85 -0.18
N GLU A 9 -20.70 -14.80 -0.64
CA GLU A 9 -20.88 -15.43 -1.96
C GLU A 9 -20.96 -14.40 -3.10
N ASN A 10 -22.00 -14.46 -3.90
CA ASN A 10 -22.22 -13.61 -5.07
C ASN A 10 -23.09 -12.37 -4.75
N THR A 11 -22.95 -11.82 -3.53
CA THR A 11 -23.63 -10.58 -3.17
C THR A 11 -23.26 -9.47 -4.13
N VAL A 12 -24.26 -8.75 -4.65
CA VAL A 12 -24.03 -7.59 -5.52
C VAL A 12 -23.40 -6.44 -4.77
N PRO A 13 -22.54 -5.63 -5.40
CA PRO A 13 -22.00 -4.44 -4.76
C PRO A 13 -23.10 -3.44 -4.41
N VAL A 14 -22.99 -2.79 -3.25
CA VAL A 14 -23.89 -1.71 -2.85
C VAL A 14 -23.63 -0.40 -3.62
N ARG A 15 -22.42 -0.28 -4.20
CA ARG A 15 -22.02 0.89 -4.99
C ARG A 15 -20.89 0.54 -5.94
N ILE A 16 -20.93 1.10 -7.14
CA ILE A 16 -19.87 1.00 -8.16
C ILE A 16 -19.49 2.43 -8.54
N LEU A 17 -18.21 2.71 -8.62
CA LEU A 17 -17.62 3.94 -9.15
C LEU A 17 -16.86 3.56 -10.41
N GLU A 18 -17.36 3.95 -11.58
CA GLU A 18 -16.81 3.60 -12.89
C GLU A 18 -17.32 4.55 -13.98
N GLY A 19 -16.68 4.51 -15.14
CA GLY A 19 -17.05 5.32 -16.29
C GLY A 19 -16.06 6.46 -16.55
N GLN A 20 -16.19 7.11 -17.73
CA GLN A 20 -15.19 8.06 -18.24
C GLN A 20 -14.98 9.28 -17.35
N LYS A 21 -16.04 9.81 -16.76
CA LYS A 21 -15.94 11.01 -15.91
C LYS A 21 -15.13 10.76 -14.64
N THR A 22 -14.98 9.52 -14.22
CA THR A 22 -14.16 9.17 -13.05
C THR A 22 -12.67 9.33 -13.30
N GLN A 23 -12.21 9.32 -14.54
CA GLN A 23 -10.80 9.32 -14.95
C GLN A 23 -10.00 8.09 -14.42
N ILE A 24 -10.69 7.09 -13.87
CA ILE A 24 -10.06 5.85 -13.42
C ILE A 24 -9.64 5.04 -14.63
N SER A 25 -8.35 4.73 -14.72
CA SER A 25 -7.82 3.87 -15.78
C SER A 25 -8.18 2.40 -15.54
N ARG A 26 -8.03 1.57 -16.59
CA ARG A 26 -8.35 0.14 -16.56
C ARG A 26 -7.65 -0.65 -15.44
N THR A 27 -6.44 -0.24 -15.09
CA THR A 27 -5.64 -0.88 -14.04
C THR A 27 -5.49 0.07 -12.86
N MET A 28 -6.18 -0.21 -11.79
CA MET A 28 -6.06 0.47 -10.51
C MET A 28 -5.58 -0.56 -9.48
N HIS A 29 -4.41 -0.35 -8.90
CA HIS A 29 -3.83 -1.31 -7.97
C HIS A 29 -3.75 -0.82 -6.54
N SER A 30 -3.97 0.48 -6.30
CA SER A 30 -3.89 1.03 -4.96
C SER A 30 -4.98 2.06 -4.72
N MET A 31 -5.61 1.93 -3.56
CA MET A 31 -6.56 2.92 -3.06
C MET A 31 -6.46 2.99 -1.54
N GLU A 32 -6.70 4.18 -1.01
CA GLU A 32 -6.77 4.44 0.43
C GLU A 32 -8.03 5.24 0.75
N TYR A 33 -8.61 4.98 1.90
CA TYR A 33 -9.76 5.74 2.40
C TYR A 33 -9.36 6.55 3.62
N ASP A 34 -9.66 7.84 3.57
CA ASP A 34 -9.48 8.78 4.67
C ASP A 34 -10.80 8.99 5.42
N PRO A 35 -11.00 8.33 6.56
CA PRO A 35 -12.25 8.44 7.31
C PRO A 35 -12.45 9.81 7.96
N ALA A 36 -11.38 10.58 8.21
CA ALA A 36 -11.47 11.90 8.84
C ALA A 36 -12.07 12.95 7.89
N HIS A 37 -11.84 12.80 6.59
CA HIS A 37 -12.29 13.74 5.56
C HIS A 37 -13.34 13.14 4.62
N ASP A 38 -13.71 11.88 4.83
CA ASP A 38 -14.60 11.11 3.94
C ASP A 38 -14.14 11.17 2.49
N GLU A 39 -12.88 10.79 2.25
CA GLU A 39 -12.24 10.82 0.93
C GLU A 39 -11.69 9.45 0.54
N LEU A 40 -11.93 9.07 -0.72
CA LEU A 40 -11.34 7.91 -1.36
C LEU A 40 -10.23 8.40 -2.30
N VAL A 41 -9.00 8.02 -2.03
CA VAL A 41 -7.83 8.35 -2.85
C VAL A 41 -7.45 7.12 -3.68
N VAL A 42 -7.33 7.31 -4.98
CA VAL A 42 -7.11 6.24 -5.96
C VAL A 42 -5.90 6.58 -6.81
N ASN A 43 -4.99 5.64 -6.93
CA ASN A 43 -3.92 5.74 -7.91
C ASN A 43 -4.39 5.19 -9.27
N SER A 44 -4.19 5.97 -10.32
CA SER A 44 -4.52 5.64 -11.71
C SER A 44 -3.23 5.58 -12.54
N PRO A 45 -2.53 4.42 -12.59
CA PRO A 45 -1.18 4.31 -13.14
C PRO A 45 -1.06 4.70 -14.61
N LEU A 46 -1.99 4.24 -15.45
CA LEU A 46 -1.94 4.50 -16.89
C LEU A 46 -2.18 5.95 -17.26
N THR A 47 -2.86 6.71 -16.40
CA THR A 47 -3.04 8.17 -16.57
C THR A 47 -2.01 8.97 -15.77
N GLN A 48 -1.11 8.31 -15.06
CA GLN A 48 -0.07 8.92 -14.22
C GLN A 48 -0.67 9.96 -13.26
N SER A 49 -1.74 9.58 -12.59
CA SER A 49 -2.50 10.50 -11.74
C SER A 49 -2.91 9.87 -10.41
N ILE A 50 -3.11 10.73 -9.41
CA ILE A 50 -3.79 10.40 -8.16
C ILE A 50 -5.13 11.12 -8.17
N LEU A 51 -6.20 10.36 -8.01
CA LEU A 51 -7.57 10.84 -8.06
C LEU A 51 -8.18 10.80 -6.65
N THR A 52 -8.79 11.90 -6.23
CA THR A 52 -9.49 11.95 -4.93
C THR A 52 -10.98 12.11 -5.18
N PHE A 53 -11.78 11.26 -4.56
CA PHE A 53 -13.23 11.27 -4.59
C PHE A 53 -13.80 11.48 -3.19
N LYS A 54 -15.05 11.95 -3.09
CA LYS A 54 -15.81 11.84 -1.83
C LYS A 54 -16.14 10.37 -1.54
N GLY A 55 -16.14 9.98 -0.28
CA GLY A 55 -16.33 8.58 0.13
C GLY A 55 -17.67 7.97 -0.32
N GLY A 56 -18.70 8.80 -0.50
CA GLY A 56 -20.00 8.39 -1.04
C GLY A 56 -20.09 8.30 -2.56
N SER A 57 -19.03 8.58 -3.32
CA SER A 57 -19.05 8.61 -4.79
C SER A 57 -19.44 7.29 -5.41
N GLY A 58 -20.25 7.35 -6.48
CA GLY A 58 -20.71 6.21 -7.28
C GLY A 58 -21.07 6.63 -8.69
N GLY A 59 -21.32 5.66 -9.58
CA GLY A 59 -21.55 5.90 -11.00
C GLY A 59 -20.35 6.61 -11.63
N GLU A 60 -20.61 7.59 -12.49
CA GLU A 60 -19.61 8.40 -13.18
C GLU A 60 -19.20 9.68 -12.42
N THR A 61 -19.26 9.68 -11.09
CA THR A 61 -18.86 10.84 -10.28
C THR A 61 -17.41 11.23 -10.61
N PRO A 62 -17.13 12.49 -11.02
CA PRO A 62 -15.77 12.94 -11.27
C PRO A 62 -14.98 13.07 -9.96
N PRO A 63 -13.64 13.00 -10.01
CA PRO A 63 -12.81 13.27 -8.85
C PRO A 63 -12.93 14.73 -8.41
N VAL A 64 -12.84 14.99 -7.11
CA VAL A 64 -12.82 16.34 -6.54
C VAL A 64 -11.44 16.98 -6.61
N ARG A 65 -10.39 16.17 -6.71
CA ARG A 65 -9.00 16.59 -6.94
C ARG A 65 -8.28 15.58 -7.83
N VAL A 66 -7.35 16.09 -8.64
CA VAL A 66 -6.48 15.30 -9.52
C VAL A 66 -5.06 15.82 -9.38
N ILE A 67 -4.12 14.98 -8.97
CA ILE A 67 -2.69 15.28 -9.03
C ILE A 67 -2.17 14.62 -10.30
N SER A 68 -1.76 15.40 -11.30
CA SER A 68 -1.27 14.91 -12.59
C SER A 68 -0.49 16.00 -13.32
N GLY A 69 0.49 15.61 -14.12
CA GLY A 69 1.30 16.50 -14.94
C GLY A 69 2.80 16.34 -14.69
N PRO A 70 3.64 16.95 -15.53
CA PRO A 70 5.08 16.73 -15.53
C PRO A 70 5.80 17.14 -14.23
N LYS A 71 5.33 18.15 -13.52
CA LYS A 71 5.93 18.59 -12.25
C LYS A 71 5.73 17.55 -11.14
N THR A 72 4.67 16.74 -11.24
CA THR A 72 4.40 15.71 -10.22
C THR A 72 5.45 14.63 -10.17
N GLN A 73 6.18 14.40 -11.26
CA GLN A 73 7.12 13.30 -11.44
C GLN A 73 6.49 11.90 -11.29
N ILE A 74 5.15 11.82 -11.29
CA ILE A 74 4.45 10.54 -11.34
C ILE A 74 4.66 9.94 -12.73
N ARG A 75 5.55 8.98 -12.82
CA ARG A 75 5.94 8.33 -14.07
C ARG A 75 5.76 6.83 -13.92
N GLY A 76 5.37 6.17 -14.98
CA GLY A 76 5.38 4.72 -15.07
C GLY A 76 5.89 4.35 -16.46
N THR A 77 6.74 3.36 -16.54
CA THR A 77 7.19 2.78 -17.82
C THR A 77 6.17 1.79 -18.35
N ASP A 78 5.33 1.28 -17.48
CA ASP A 78 4.19 0.42 -17.74
C ASP A 78 3.18 0.51 -16.58
N TYR A 79 2.16 -0.34 -16.59
CA TYR A 79 1.07 -0.32 -15.59
C TYR A 79 1.52 -0.60 -14.14
N ASP A 80 2.72 -1.14 -13.92
CA ASP A 80 3.25 -1.44 -12.59
C ASP A 80 4.22 -0.37 -12.06
N GLY A 81 4.61 0.59 -12.88
CA GLY A 81 5.70 1.52 -12.56
C GLY A 81 5.38 2.57 -11.50
N ASN A 82 4.10 2.83 -11.20
CA ASN A 82 3.67 3.84 -10.23
C ASN A 82 2.36 3.45 -9.51
N ASP A 83 2.12 2.18 -9.31
CA ASP A 83 0.83 1.66 -8.85
C ASP A 83 0.72 1.45 -7.34
N LYS A 84 1.79 1.70 -6.58
CA LYS A 84 1.81 1.49 -5.12
C LYS A 84 1.70 2.82 -4.37
N MET A 85 0.67 2.92 -3.55
CA MET A 85 0.36 4.13 -2.79
C MET A 85 0.01 3.78 -1.34
N SER A 86 0.28 4.71 -0.45
CA SER A 86 -0.20 4.71 0.94
C SER A 86 -0.55 6.12 1.37
N MET A 87 -1.30 6.25 2.44
CA MET A 87 -1.73 7.54 2.95
C MET A 87 -1.51 7.65 4.46
N ASP A 88 -1.01 8.80 4.89
CA ASP A 88 -1.01 9.23 6.28
C ASP A 88 -2.21 10.17 6.49
N THR A 89 -3.28 9.64 7.02
CA THR A 89 -4.52 10.40 7.24
C THR A 89 -4.42 11.37 8.41
N VAL A 90 -3.44 11.18 9.31
CA VAL A 90 -3.20 12.06 10.47
C VAL A 90 -2.46 13.33 10.04
N ASN A 91 -1.41 13.18 9.24
CA ASN A 91 -0.58 14.31 8.79
C ASN A 91 -0.98 14.82 7.38
N GLY A 92 -1.99 14.22 6.76
CA GLY A 92 -2.50 14.64 5.47
C GLY A 92 -1.49 14.46 4.33
N GLU A 93 -0.81 13.32 4.24
CA GLU A 93 0.21 13.06 3.21
C GLU A 93 -0.12 11.80 2.41
N ILE A 94 0.11 11.88 1.10
CA ILE A 94 -0.02 10.78 0.13
C ILE A 94 1.38 10.37 -0.31
N TYR A 95 1.69 9.09 -0.20
CA TYR A 95 2.96 8.48 -0.60
C TYR A 95 2.73 7.61 -1.82
N ILE A 96 3.48 7.84 -2.89
CA ILE A 96 3.43 7.02 -4.10
C ILE A 96 4.83 6.55 -4.47
N GLY A 97 4.96 5.26 -4.72
CA GLY A 97 6.18 4.67 -5.27
C GLY A 97 6.23 4.84 -6.76
N VAL A 98 7.35 5.31 -7.29
CA VAL A 98 7.56 5.50 -8.72
C VAL A 98 8.85 4.81 -9.13
N ALA A 99 8.76 3.90 -10.10
CA ALA A 99 9.93 3.35 -10.76
C ALA A 99 10.55 4.41 -11.67
N THR A 100 11.86 4.59 -11.59
CA THR A 100 12.58 5.49 -12.49
C THR A 100 13.27 4.69 -13.60
N ASP A 101 13.44 5.29 -14.76
CA ASP A 101 14.15 4.69 -15.88
C ASP A 101 15.58 4.31 -15.48
N GLY A 102 15.97 3.06 -15.70
CA GLY A 102 17.36 2.69 -15.64
C GLY A 102 17.77 1.58 -14.68
N GLY A 103 16.93 0.63 -14.39
CA GLY A 103 17.33 -0.64 -13.74
C GLY A 103 17.24 -0.68 -12.22
N PRO A 104 17.82 -1.71 -11.60
CA PRO A 104 17.72 -1.95 -10.15
C PRO A 104 18.16 -0.75 -9.31
N GLY A 105 17.48 -0.49 -8.22
CA GLY A 105 17.85 0.55 -7.26
C GLY A 105 17.40 1.97 -7.59
N LYS A 106 16.59 2.16 -8.61
CA LYS A 106 16.20 3.50 -9.10
C LYS A 106 14.70 3.82 -8.93
N GLY A 107 14.07 3.32 -7.89
CA GLY A 107 12.75 3.78 -7.49
C GLY A 107 12.84 4.96 -6.51
N VAL A 108 11.78 5.75 -6.48
CA VAL A 108 11.61 6.85 -5.51
C VAL A 108 10.24 6.76 -4.87
N VAL A 109 10.13 7.28 -3.67
CA VAL A 109 8.84 7.59 -3.05
C VAL A 109 8.61 9.09 -3.18
N LEU A 110 7.54 9.47 -3.84
CA LEU A 110 7.06 10.84 -3.92
C LEU A 110 6.02 11.06 -2.82
N VAL A 111 6.10 12.19 -2.14
CA VAL A 111 5.16 12.55 -1.08
C VAL A 111 4.45 13.83 -1.46
N PHE A 112 3.11 13.78 -1.45
CA PHE A 112 2.25 14.93 -1.75
C PHE A 112 1.42 15.30 -0.53
N ASP A 113 1.00 16.55 -0.47
CA ASP A 113 -0.06 16.97 0.43
C ASP A 113 -1.40 16.35 0.02
N ARG A 114 -2.23 15.97 0.97
CA ARG A 114 -3.57 15.41 0.72
C ARG A 114 -4.44 16.36 -0.12
N THR A 115 -4.26 17.66 0.06
CA THR A 115 -5.03 18.70 -0.63
C THR A 115 -4.43 19.12 -1.96
N ALA A 116 -3.30 18.54 -2.36
CA ALA A 116 -2.66 18.85 -3.64
C ALA A 116 -3.60 18.58 -4.81
N ASN A 117 -3.55 19.46 -5.82
CA ASN A 117 -4.38 19.39 -7.02
C ASN A 117 -3.64 19.99 -8.22
N GLY A 118 -3.80 19.39 -9.40
CA GLY A 118 -3.16 19.81 -10.64
C GLY A 118 -1.70 19.37 -10.78
N ASP A 119 -0.94 20.10 -11.60
CA ASP A 119 0.48 19.83 -11.89
C ASP A 119 1.39 20.46 -10.82
N VAL A 120 1.50 19.80 -9.69
CA VAL A 120 2.27 20.23 -8.52
C VAL A 120 3.50 19.34 -8.28
N ALA A 121 4.60 19.93 -7.83
CA ALA A 121 5.75 19.17 -7.41
C ALA A 121 5.47 18.40 -6.10
N PRO A 122 6.10 17.22 -5.89
CA PRO A 122 6.02 16.55 -4.61
C PRO A 122 6.63 17.40 -3.49
N LYS A 123 6.05 17.33 -2.31
CA LYS A 123 6.52 17.98 -1.08
C LYS A 123 7.90 17.43 -0.66
N ARG A 124 8.11 16.14 -0.85
CA ARG A 124 9.37 15.43 -0.59
C ARG A 124 9.56 14.30 -1.60
N ILE A 125 10.81 13.94 -1.82
CA ILE A 125 11.22 12.78 -2.62
C ILE A 125 12.19 11.99 -1.76
N ILE A 126 11.97 10.68 -1.63
CA ILE A 126 12.88 9.75 -0.97
C ILE A 126 13.42 8.82 -2.06
N GLY A 127 14.74 8.77 -2.23
CA GLY A 127 15.36 7.93 -3.25
C GLY A 127 16.87 8.11 -3.27
N GLY A 128 17.58 7.12 -3.73
CA GLY A 128 19.03 7.07 -3.82
C GLY A 128 19.62 5.76 -3.27
N PRO A 129 20.91 5.53 -3.43
CA PRO A 129 21.56 4.24 -3.11
C PRO A 129 21.49 3.86 -1.63
N ASN A 130 21.49 4.83 -0.72
CA ASN A 130 21.42 4.56 0.72
C ASN A 130 20.03 4.13 1.18
N THR A 131 18.96 4.38 0.39
CA THR A 131 17.60 3.96 0.74
C THR A 131 17.41 2.45 0.69
N LYS A 132 18.31 1.74 0.02
CA LYS A 132 18.19 0.30 -0.24
C LYS A 132 16.90 -0.08 -0.98
N PHE A 133 16.35 0.84 -1.75
CA PHE A 133 15.25 0.58 -2.67
C PHE A 133 15.75 -0.27 -3.85
N ASP A 134 16.18 -1.48 -3.55
CA ASP A 134 16.64 -2.42 -4.56
C ASP A 134 15.48 -3.29 -5.04
N PHE A 135 15.08 -3.09 -6.28
CA PHE A 135 14.04 -3.84 -6.96
C PHE A 135 14.59 -4.47 -8.22
N PRO A 136 15.18 -5.67 -8.10
CA PRO A 136 15.73 -6.37 -9.25
C PRO A 136 14.60 -6.90 -10.14
N THR A 137 14.00 -6.01 -10.93
CA THR A 137 13.12 -6.45 -12.01
C THR A 137 13.73 -6.03 -13.34
N PRO A 138 13.89 -6.95 -14.30
CA PRO A 138 14.48 -6.65 -15.61
C PRO A 138 13.69 -5.62 -16.42
N LYS A 139 12.49 -5.24 -15.99
CA LYS A 139 11.56 -4.39 -16.75
C LYS A 139 10.88 -3.30 -15.91
N GLY A 140 11.45 -2.88 -14.77
CA GLY A 140 10.84 -1.85 -13.95
C GLY A 140 9.51 -2.24 -13.30
N GLN A 141 9.20 -3.52 -13.23
CA GLN A 141 7.95 -4.01 -12.66
C GLN A 141 7.94 -3.88 -11.13
N GLY A 142 6.98 -3.13 -10.65
CA GLY A 142 6.55 -3.14 -9.27
C GLY A 142 7.44 -2.37 -8.30
N PHE A 143 7.08 -1.15 -8.01
CA PHE A 143 7.57 -0.48 -6.82
C PHE A 143 7.00 -1.16 -5.57
N PRO A 144 7.75 -1.24 -4.47
CA PRO A 144 7.27 -1.92 -3.27
C PRO A 144 6.06 -1.23 -2.66
N HIS A 145 5.32 -2.03 -1.96
CA HIS A 145 4.24 -1.54 -1.15
C HIS A 145 4.75 -0.75 0.05
N MET A 146 3.93 0.20 0.50
CA MET A 146 4.24 1.07 1.61
C MET A 146 3.11 1.06 2.64
N ALA A 147 3.46 1.37 3.88
CA ALA A 147 2.54 1.68 4.94
C ALA A 147 3.12 2.81 5.80
N VAL A 148 2.26 3.61 6.40
CA VAL A 148 2.70 4.70 7.27
C VAL A 148 2.13 4.49 8.67
N ASP A 149 3.00 4.53 9.67
CA ASP A 149 2.63 4.61 11.09
C ASP A 149 2.81 6.06 11.58
N PRO A 150 1.74 6.84 11.65
CA PRO A 150 1.83 8.24 12.08
C PRO A 150 2.12 8.39 13.57
N VAL A 151 1.79 7.36 14.38
CA VAL A 151 2.01 7.38 15.83
C VAL A 151 3.50 7.26 16.16
N ARG A 152 4.20 6.34 15.46
CA ARG A 152 5.64 6.13 15.64
C ARG A 152 6.50 6.93 14.67
N ASN A 153 5.88 7.73 13.82
CA ASN A 153 6.54 8.53 12.80
C ASN A 153 7.40 7.67 11.85
N ILE A 154 6.84 6.56 11.37
CA ILE A 154 7.55 5.58 10.53
C ILE A 154 6.87 5.44 9.17
N LEU A 155 7.67 5.52 8.10
CA LEU A 155 7.33 5.01 6.77
C LEU A 155 7.94 3.62 6.61
N ILE A 156 7.11 2.65 6.30
CA ILE A 156 7.50 1.27 6.03
C ILE A 156 7.51 1.06 4.53
N VAL A 157 8.61 0.56 3.99
CA VAL A 157 8.74 0.21 2.57
C VAL A 157 9.06 -1.27 2.46
N SER A 158 8.15 -2.03 1.86
CA SER A 158 8.33 -3.47 1.64
C SER A 158 9.16 -3.71 0.40
N THR A 159 10.23 -4.46 0.53
CA THR A 159 11.09 -4.92 -0.57
C THR A 159 11.10 -6.46 -0.63
N ARG A 160 11.82 -7.04 -1.59
CA ARG A 160 12.02 -8.49 -1.60
C ARG A 160 12.77 -8.93 -0.34
N GLY A 161 12.06 -9.65 0.53
CA GLY A 161 12.64 -10.21 1.75
C GLY A 161 12.96 -9.21 2.86
N SER A 162 12.49 -7.97 2.77
CA SER A 162 12.76 -6.96 3.79
C SER A 162 11.62 -5.97 3.95
N LEU A 163 11.44 -5.48 5.18
CA LEU A 163 10.68 -4.28 5.49
C LEU A 163 11.68 -3.21 5.95
N LEU A 164 11.78 -2.13 5.19
CA LEU A 164 12.66 -1.00 5.46
C LEU A 164 11.87 0.04 6.25
N LEU A 165 12.41 0.49 7.38
CA LEU A 165 11.76 1.44 8.28
C LEU A 165 12.46 2.78 8.18
N PHE A 166 11.77 3.80 7.69
CA PHE A 166 12.29 5.16 7.58
C PHE A 166 11.61 6.09 8.58
N ASP A 167 12.22 7.22 8.86
CA ASP A 167 11.49 8.34 9.41
C ASP A 167 10.40 8.76 8.40
N ARG A 168 9.18 9.02 8.87
CA ARG A 168 8.07 9.44 8.01
C ARG A 168 8.40 10.71 7.21
N THR A 169 9.19 11.59 7.81
CA THR A 169 9.62 12.87 7.21
C THR A 169 10.91 12.77 6.40
N ALA A 170 11.46 11.57 6.20
CA ALA A 170 12.68 11.35 5.42
C ALA A 170 12.58 11.98 4.02
N SER A 171 13.72 12.45 3.52
CA SER A 171 13.87 13.07 2.20
C SER A 171 15.25 12.77 1.62
N GLY A 172 15.35 12.80 0.29
CA GLY A 172 16.61 12.53 -0.41
C GLY A 172 17.10 11.10 -0.25
N ASP A 173 18.40 10.90 -0.25
CA ASP A 173 19.07 9.60 -0.11
C ASP A 173 19.14 9.15 1.36
N ALA A 174 17.97 9.03 2.00
CA ALA A 174 17.87 8.67 3.40
C ALA A 174 18.17 7.18 3.63
N LYS A 175 18.86 6.86 4.73
CA LYS A 175 19.05 5.49 5.19
C LYS A 175 17.86 5.04 6.02
N PRO A 176 17.42 3.77 5.90
CA PRO A 176 16.43 3.23 6.83
C PRO A 176 17.00 3.22 8.25
N LYS A 177 16.20 3.60 9.23
CA LYS A 177 16.54 3.56 10.66
C LYS A 177 16.39 2.18 11.28
N GLY A 178 15.68 1.27 10.59
CA GLY A 178 15.52 -0.12 10.97
C GLY A 178 15.21 -0.98 9.75
N VAL A 179 15.51 -2.25 9.85
CA VAL A 179 15.24 -3.24 8.79
C VAL A 179 14.79 -4.53 9.45
N ILE A 180 13.64 -5.06 9.03
CA ILE A 180 13.20 -6.43 9.36
C ILE A 180 13.54 -7.29 8.15
N SER A 181 14.54 -8.18 8.27
CA SER A 181 14.99 -9.05 7.18
C SER A 181 15.82 -10.21 7.70
N GLY A 182 15.88 -11.26 6.94
CA GLY A 182 16.63 -12.47 7.24
C GLY A 182 15.77 -13.74 7.24
N PRO A 183 16.36 -14.93 7.33
CA PRO A 183 15.67 -16.20 7.13
C PRO A 183 14.57 -16.47 8.18
N LYS A 184 14.72 -15.97 9.40
CA LYS A 184 13.70 -16.14 10.46
C LYS A 184 12.44 -15.33 10.20
N THR A 185 12.54 -14.24 9.46
CA THR A 185 11.40 -13.34 9.20
C THR A 185 10.32 -13.98 8.35
N LEU A 186 10.64 -15.01 7.58
CA LEU A 186 9.78 -15.59 6.56
C LEU A 186 9.36 -14.60 5.47
N LEU A 187 9.92 -13.39 5.46
CA LEU A 187 9.75 -12.45 4.35
C LEU A 187 10.47 -13.00 3.12
N GLY A 188 9.75 -13.11 2.01
CA GLY A 188 10.33 -13.69 0.80
C GLY A 188 9.47 -13.47 -0.42
N GLY A 189 10.09 -13.64 -1.58
CA GLY A 189 9.42 -13.88 -2.84
C GLY A 189 8.97 -12.68 -3.63
N GLY A 190 8.50 -11.60 -3.14
CA GLY A 190 7.94 -10.61 -4.05
C GLY A 190 7.62 -9.22 -3.52
N GLY A 191 7.94 -8.91 -2.28
CA GLY A 191 7.48 -7.64 -1.71
C GLY A 191 5.94 -7.60 -1.72
N GLY A 192 5.31 -8.08 -0.68
CA GLY A 192 3.85 -8.09 -0.58
C GLY A 192 3.28 -6.77 -0.11
N LEU A 193 1.98 -6.59 -0.32
CA LEU A 193 1.21 -5.53 0.34
C LEU A 193 1.53 -5.52 1.83
N VAL A 194 1.87 -4.36 2.34
CA VAL A 194 2.15 -4.14 3.74
C VAL A 194 1.12 -3.20 4.33
N LYS A 195 0.66 -3.50 5.52
CA LYS A 195 -0.18 -2.62 6.35
C LYS A 195 0.37 -2.59 7.76
N VAL A 196 0.11 -1.52 8.46
CA VAL A 196 0.48 -1.36 9.88
C VAL A 196 -0.74 -1.00 10.69
N ASN A 197 -0.81 -1.52 11.91
CA ASN A 197 -1.77 -1.06 12.91
C ASN A 197 -1.09 0.01 13.79
N PRO A 198 -1.43 1.29 13.66
CA PRO A 198 -0.76 2.35 14.42
C PRO A 198 -0.99 2.26 15.93
N ASP A 199 -2.07 1.62 16.38
CA ASP A 199 -2.38 1.52 17.82
C ASP A 199 -1.33 0.72 18.60
N ASN A 200 -0.70 -0.28 17.94
CA ASN A 200 0.27 -1.16 18.60
C ASN A 200 1.58 -1.39 17.82
N GLY A 201 1.70 -0.90 16.58
CA GLY A 201 2.89 -1.07 15.76
C GLY A 201 3.02 -2.46 15.11
N MET A 202 1.94 -3.22 15.04
CA MET A 202 1.94 -4.48 14.30
C MET A 202 1.95 -4.23 12.80
N VAL A 203 3.00 -4.64 12.14
CA VAL A 203 3.12 -4.62 10.68
C VAL A 203 2.73 -5.98 10.11
N VAL A 204 1.87 -5.97 9.11
CA VAL A 204 1.29 -7.18 8.50
C VAL A 204 1.62 -7.21 7.03
N SER A 205 2.13 -8.33 6.55
CA SER A 205 2.49 -8.52 5.13
C SER A 205 2.40 -9.99 4.73
N SER A 206 2.48 -10.26 3.43
CA SER A 206 2.65 -11.61 2.91
C SER A 206 3.97 -12.21 3.38
N CYS A 207 3.97 -13.51 3.63
CA CYS A 207 5.17 -14.26 4.00
C CYS A 207 5.18 -15.66 3.35
N ALA A 208 6.27 -16.39 3.55
CA ALA A 208 6.49 -17.69 2.94
C ALA A 208 5.35 -18.69 3.20
N GLY A 209 5.10 -19.54 2.20
CA GLY A 209 4.07 -20.59 2.27
C GLY A 209 2.65 -20.08 2.11
N GLY A 210 2.44 -19.05 1.27
CA GLY A 210 1.10 -18.52 0.97
C GLY A 210 0.37 -18.01 2.22
N SER A 211 1.12 -17.34 3.09
CA SER A 211 0.64 -16.92 4.40
C SER A 211 0.69 -15.40 4.56
N ILE A 212 -0.03 -14.90 5.54
CA ILE A 212 0.12 -13.55 6.09
C ILE A 212 0.80 -13.69 7.46
N CYS A 213 1.79 -12.86 7.69
CA CYS A 213 2.53 -12.78 8.93
C CYS A 213 2.43 -11.37 9.54
N ALA A 214 2.63 -11.30 10.85
CA ALA A 214 2.67 -10.05 11.58
C ALA A 214 3.93 -9.94 12.45
N TRP A 215 4.59 -8.79 12.40
CA TRP A 215 5.81 -8.45 13.15
C TRP A 215 5.59 -7.19 13.97
N ASP A 216 6.36 -7.04 15.03
CA ASP A 216 6.44 -5.79 15.79
C ASP A 216 7.46 -4.85 15.13
N ILE A 217 7.00 -3.67 14.67
CA ILE A 217 7.84 -2.65 14.04
C ILE A 217 8.96 -2.14 14.97
N ASN A 218 8.80 -2.28 16.29
CA ASN A 218 9.80 -1.86 17.28
C ASN A 218 10.94 -2.88 17.44
N GLN A 219 10.85 -4.04 16.80
CA GLN A 219 11.85 -5.12 16.88
C GLN A 219 12.46 -5.39 15.50
N PRO A 220 13.29 -4.48 14.95
CA PRO A 220 13.97 -4.73 13.68
C PRO A 220 15.01 -5.85 13.82
N GLY A 221 15.38 -6.43 12.67
CA GLY A 221 16.39 -7.51 12.59
C GLY A 221 15.86 -8.79 11.98
N ASP A 222 16.57 -9.88 12.15
CA ASP A 222 16.17 -11.23 11.72
C ASP A 222 15.27 -11.88 12.79
N VAL A 223 14.04 -11.39 12.87
CA VAL A 223 13.05 -11.83 13.88
C VAL A 223 11.95 -12.67 13.24
N ALA A 224 11.52 -13.72 13.93
CA ALA A 224 10.36 -14.49 13.50
C ALA A 224 9.08 -13.65 13.60
N PRO A 225 8.08 -13.89 12.74
CA PRO A 225 6.78 -13.27 12.92
C PRO A 225 6.16 -13.72 14.24
N LEU A 226 5.47 -12.79 14.88
CA LEU A 226 4.74 -13.07 16.11
C LEU A 226 3.47 -13.89 15.85
N PHE A 227 2.87 -13.69 14.67
CA PHE A 227 1.64 -14.35 14.26
C PHE A 227 1.67 -14.70 12.77
N LYS A 228 0.93 -15.75 12.41
CA LYS A 228 0.84 -16.24 11.03
C LYS A 228 -0.53 -16.86 10.74
N ILE A 229 -1.12 -16.50 9.59
CA ILE A 229 -2.30 -17.18 9.01
C ILE A 229 -1.92 -17.82 7.68
N PRO A 230 -2.11 -19.14 7.50
CA PRO A 230 -1.84 -19.84 6.25
C PRO A 230 -3.01 -19.65 5.26
N VAL A 231 -3.10 -18.45 4.65
CA VAL A 231 -4.24 -18.02 3.84
C VAL A 231 -4.50 -18.94 2.66
N GLU A 232 -3.50 -19.30 1.89
CA GLU A 232 -3.68 -20.17 0.72
C GLU A 232 -4.19 -21.56 1.12
N LYS A 233 -3.71 -22.09 2.24
CA LYS A 233 -4.20 -23.38 2.77
C LYS A 233 -5.66 -23.32 3.20
N LEU A 234 -6.08 -22.19 3.80
CA LEU A 234 -7.44 -22.00 4.30
C LEU A 234 -8.45 -21.65 3.19
N THR A 235 -8.02 -20.89 2.20
CA THR A 235 -8.90 -20.38 1.14
C THR A 235 -8.85 -21.17 -0.16
N GLY A 236 -7.81 -21.99 -0.34
CA GLY A 236 -7.53 -22.70 -1.60
C GLY A 236 -7.10 -21.78 -2.74
N THR A 237 -6.72 -20.52 -2.46
CA THR A 237 -6.34 -19.55 -3.49
C THR A 237 -5.17 -18.67 -3.05
N ASN A 238 -4.36 -18.24 -4.02
CA ASN A 238 -3.40 -17.17 -3.80
C ASN A 238 -4.13 -15.84 -3.48
N PHE A 239 -3.41 -14.89 -2.92
CA PHE A 239 -3.95 -13.59 -2.53
C PHE A 239 -2.96 -12.46 -2.81
N SER A 240 -3.50 -11.23 -2.94
CA SER A 240 -2.71 -10.04 -3.29
C SER A 240 -2.10 -9.33 -2.08
N GLY A 241 -2.58 -9.60 -0.87
CA GLY A 241 -2.08 -9.02 0.37
C GLY A 241 -3.18 -8.56 1.33
N PRO A 242 -2.82 -8.17 2.56
CA PRO A 242 -3.76 -7.83 3.61
C PRO A 242 -4.27 -6.39 3.55
N THR A 243 -5.48 -6.21 4.03
CA THR A 243 -6.03 -4.94 4.51
C THR A 243 -6.55 -5.13 5.92
N LEU A 244 -6.38 -4.13 6.79
CA LEU A 244 -6.73 -4.18 8.20
C LEU A 244 -8.05 -3.45 8.45
N ASN A 245 -8.91 -4.04 9.28
CA ASN A 245 -10.10 -3.41 9.82
C ASN A 245 -10.04 -3.42 11.36
N PRO A 246 -9.38 -2.43 11.99
CA PRO A 246 -9.17 -2.42 13.45
C PRO A 246 -10.47 -2.41 14.24
N LYS A 247 -11.50 -1.72 13.73
CA LYS A 247 -12.81 -1.63 14.41
C LYS A 247 -13.43 -2.98 14.70
N TYR A 248 -13.26 -3.96 13.81
CA TYR A 248 -13.84 -5.29 13.94
C TYR A 248 -12.79 -6.37 14.14
N LYS A 249 -11.52 -5.98 14.30
CA LYS A 249 -10.37 -6.89 14.47
C LYS A 249 -10.27 -7.92 13.33
N GLU A 250 -10.46 -7.43 12.10
CA GLU A 250 -10.49 -8.23 10.88
C GLU A 250 -9.30 -7.94 9.97
N VAL A 251 -8.81 -8.98 9.32
CA VAL A 251 -7.88 -8.88 8.18
C VAL A 251 -8.60 -9.39 6.94
N MET A 252 -8.62 -8.58 5.90
CA MET A 252 -9.21 -8.93 4.62
C MET A 252 -8.12 -9.14 3.58
N VAL A 253 -8.31 -10.12 2.71
CA VAL A 253 -7.44 -10.40 1.57
C VAL A 253 -8.27 -10.56 0.31
N THR A 254 -7.67 -10.19 -0.82
CA THR A 254 -8.29 -10.34 -2.14
C THR A 254 -7.53 -11.37 -2.97
N SER A 255 -8.23 -12.14 -3.77
CA SER A 255 -7.67 -13.04 -4.78
C SER A 255 -8.20 -12.65 -6.16
N SER A 256 -7.34 -12.06 -6.98
CA SER A 256 -7.68 -11.67 -8.36
C SER A 256 -7.92 -12.89 -9.26
N SER A 257 -7.18 -13.97 -9.05
CA SER A 257 -7.30 -15.20 -9.84
C SER A 257 -8.61 -15.97 -9.60
N ARG A 258 -9.29 -15.67 -8.49
CA ARG A 258 -10.55 -16.35 -8.10
C ARG A 258 -11.70 -15.38 -7.86
N ASN A 259 -11.52 -14.07 -8.07
CA ASN A 259 -12.53 -13.04 -7.81
C ASN A 259 -13.14 -13.17 -6.41
N LYS A 260 -12.29 -13.38 -5.40
CA LYS A 260 -12.71 -13.61 -4.01
C LYS A 260 -12.15 -12.57 -3.07
N ILE A 261 -12.92 -12.26 -2.03
CA ILE A 261 -12.48 -11.56 -0.83
C ILE A 261 -12.66 -12.55 0.32
N ALA A 262 -11.63 -12.75 1.14
CA ALA A 262 -11.71 -13.51 2.38
C ALA A 262 -11.44 -12.60 3.57
N THR A 263 -12.21 -12.77 4.63
CA THR A 263 -12.09 -12.02 5.88
C THR A 263 -11.75 -12.98 7.01
N PHE A 264 -10.71 -12.66 7.76
CA PHE A 264 -10.27 -13.39 8.93
C PHE A 264 -10.48 -12.52 10.17
N PHE A 265 -11.13 -13.05 11.19
CA PHE A 265 -11.12 -12.47 12.52
C PHE A 265 -9.79 -12.79 13.18
N TRP A 266 -9.01 -11.75 13.49
CA TRP A 266 -7.64 -11.91 14.01
C TRP A 266 -7.36 -10.89 15.11
N PRO A 267 -7.97 -11.04 16.29
CA PRO A 267 -7.90 -10.04 17.35
C PRO A 267 -6.48 -9.80 17.89
N GLU A 268 -5.60 -10.82 17.87
CA GLU A 268 -4.28 -10.76 18.48
C GLU A 268 -3.37 -9.69 17.89
N ILE A 269 -3.54 -9.36 16.59
CA ILE A 269 -2.75 -8.30 15.95
C ILE A 269 -3.28 -6.88 16.26
N PHE A 270 -4.42 -6.77 16.95
CA PHE A 270 -5.04 -5.50 17.32
C PHE A 270 -4.99 -5.23 18.82
N GLU A 271 -4.49 -6.16 19.62
CA GLU A 271 -4.35 -5.97 21.05
C GLU A 271 -3.18 -5.04 21.38
N LYS A 272 -3.37 -4.16 22.38
CA LYS A 272 -2.28 -3.35 22.93
C LYS A 272 -1.29 -4.25 23.64
N ARG A 273 -0.03 -4.01 23.41
CA ARG A 273 1.11 -4.73 24.03
C ARG A 273 1.92 -3.77 24.86
#